data_7e225e41cef00728a68b16ae73a893f8
#
_entry.id   7e225e41cef00728a68b16ae73a893f8
#
_cell.length_a   1.000
_cell.length_b   1.000
_cell.length_c   1.000
_cell.angle_alpha   90.00
_cell.angle_beta   90.00
_cell.angle_gamma   90.00
#
_symmetry.space_group_name_H-M   'P 1'
#
loop_
_entity.id
_entity.type
_entity.pdbx_description
1 polymer ?
#
loop_
_entity_poly.entity_id
_entity_poly.type
_entity_poly.pdbx_seq_one_letter_code
_entity_poly.pdbx_strand_id
1 'polypeptide(L)'
;VLSVIDNSWASPVFQKPLSLGVDLVLHSASKYLGGHSDVVAGGVAGPKALINRIRNETLPYLGGKLSPFDAWLLIRGMRTLPIRMKAHEASALEIAHRLQALDIVEKVCHPALNNGLPPGLHGTSGLFSFIFKDVIHIQTFCDHLKLFKLGVSWGGHESLVVPGDVVANQKAPPSFADAFGVDPLSVRLHVGLEGTEALWSDLQAAMAAARTD
;
A
#
# COMPACT_ATOMS: atom_id res chain seq x y z
N VAL A 1 3.21 -21.30 -20.30
CA VAL A 1 3.39 -19.90 -19.86
C VAL A 1 3.61 -19.94 -18.36
N LEU A 2 4.62 -19.20 -17.84
CA LEU A 2 4.84 -19.04 -16.42
C LEU A 2 4.01 -17.86 -15.91
N SER A 3 3.34 -18.06 -14.78
CA SER A 3 2.59 -17.03 -14.06
C SER A 3 3.46 -16.39 -12.97
N VAL A 4 3.41 -15.07 -12.86
CA VAL A 4 4.16 -14.29 -11.87
C VAL A 4 3.20 -13.26 -11.26
N ILE A 5 3.21 -13.15 -9.93
CA ILE A 5 2.39 -12.17 -9.21
C ILE A 5 3.25 -11.34 -8.27
N ASP A 6 3.02 -10.04 -8.23
CA ASP A 6 3.49 -9.19 -7.14
C ASP A 6 2.47 -9.24 -6.00
N ASN A 7 2.86 -9.84 -4.86
CA ASN A 7 2.02 -10.01 -3.68
C ASN A 7 2.42 -9.05 -2.55
N SER A 8 3.07 -7.94 -2.87
CA SER A 8 3.54 -6.97 -1.86
C SER A 8 2.41 -6.40 -1.03
N TRP A 9 1.24 -6.14 -1.65
CA TRP A 9 0.09 -5.54 -0.99
C TRP A 9 -0.54 -6.43 0.08
N ALA A 10 -0.79 -7.70 -0.24
CA ALA A 10 -1.43 -8.65 0.65
C ALA A 10 -0.45 -9.31 1.63
N SER A 11 0.82 -9.35 1.29
CA SER A 11 1.87 -10.10 1.97
C SER A 11 1.56 -11.62 2.05
N PRO A 12 2.48 -12.48 2.49
CA PRO A 12 2.19 -13.90 2.68
C PRO A 12 1.24 -14.18 3.86
N VAL A 13 0.88 -13.16 4.64
CA VAL A 13 -0.09 -13.28 5.74
C VAL A 13 -1.51 -13.45 5.20
N PHE A 14 -1.90 -12.63 4.23
CA PHE A 14 -3.28 -12.59 3.72
C PHE A 14 -3.47 -13.27 2.38
N GLN A 15 -2.39 -13.56 1.64
CA GLN A 15 -2.49 -14.29 0.38
C GLN A 15 -1.29 -15.21 0.17
N LYS A 16 -1.53 -16.44 -0.29
CA LYS A 16 -0.51 -17.45 -0.57
C LYS A 16 -0.59 -17.92 -2.03
N PRO A 17 -0.13 -17.13 -3.01
CA PRO A 17 -0.38 -17.40 -4.43
C PRO A 17 0.21 -18.72 -4.94
N LEU A 18 1.32 -19.21 -4.37
CA LEU A 18 1.87 -20.53 -4.73
C LEU A 18 0.88 -21.66 -4.48
N SER A 19 0.06 -21.56 -3.41
CA SER A 19 -0.99 -22.56 -3.14
C SER A 19 -2.19 -22.45 -4.06
N LEU A 20 -2.30 -21.36 -4.82
CA LEU A 20 -3.32 -21.10 -5.82
C LEU A 20 -2.86 -21.43 -7.25
N GLY A 21 -1.66 -22.01 -7.42
CA GLY A 21 -1.13 -22.43 -8.70
C GLY A 21 -0.29 -21.39 -9.44
N VAL A 22 0.06 -20.27 -8.80
CA VAL A 22 1.01 -19.29 -9.37
C VAL A 22 2.43 -19.84 -9.29
N ASP A 23 3.23 -19.67 -10.35
CA ASP A 23 4.58 -20.24 -10.43
C ASP A 23 5.62 -19.45 -9.63
N LEU A 24 5.55 -18.10 -9.66
CA LEU A 24 6.48 -17.23 -8.92
C LEU A 24 5.72 -16.10 -8.22
N VAL A 25 6.13 -15.83 -6.99
CA VAL A 25 5.61 -14.73 -6.19
C VAL A 25 6.72 -13.73 -5.91
N LEU A 26 6.47 -12.48 -6.29
CA LEU A 26 7.35 -11.36 -6.00
C LEU A 26 6.85 -10.58 -4.80
N HIS A 27 7.77 -9.99 -4.07
CA HIS A 27 7.49 -9.01 -3.03
C HIS A 27 8.47 -7.84 -3.13
N SER A 28 7.96 -6.62 -3.11
CA SER A 28 8.75 -5.48 -2.69
C SER A 28 8.98 -5.62 -1.17
N ALA A 29 10.12 -6.19 -0.80
CA ALA A 29 10.43 -6.42 0.61
C ALA A 29 10.67 -5.11 1.38
N SER A 30 10.87 -4.00 0.68
CA SER A 30 10.88 -2.63 1.21
C SER A 30 9.56 -2.23 1.89
N LYS A 31 8.45 -2.90 1.53
CA LYS A 31 7.12 -2.63 2.05
C LYS A 31 6.86 -3.42 3.34
N TYR A 32 5.75 -4.11 3.46
CA TYR A 32 5.36 -4.82 4.69
C TYR A 32 6.37 -5.84 5.21
N LEU A 33 7.16 -6.49 4.33
CA LEU A 33 8.16 -7.47 4.80
C LEU A 33 9.21 -6.82 5.69
N GLY A 34 9.79 -5.69 5.28
CA GLY A 34 10.65 -4.85 6.11
C GLY A 34 9.85 -4.14 7.19
N GLY A 35 8.87 -3.35 6.77
CA GLY A 35 7.87 -2.71 7.61
C GLY A 35 8.37 -1.54 8.48
N HIS A 36 9.58 -1.06 8.24
CA HIS A 36 10.22 -0.02 9.06
C HIS A 36 10.80 1.13 8.22
N SER A 37 10.55 1.14 6.89
CA SER A 37 10.98 2.20 5.96
C SER A 37 12.51 2.44 5.92
N ASP A 38 13.29 1.42 6.26
CA ASP A 38 14.76 1.47 6.44
C ASP A 38 15.54 0.56 5.47
N VAL A 39 14.83 -0.22 4.62
CA VAL A 39 15.43 -1.17 3.67
C VAL A 39 14.80 -1.07 2.30
N VAL A 40 15.63 -1.09 1.26
CA VAL A 40 15.19 -1.27 -0.13
C VAL A 40 15.59 -2.65 -0.60
N ALA A 41 14.61 -3.53 -0.79
CA ALA A 41 14.85 -4.92 -1.14
C ALA A 41 13.69 -5.54 -1.92
N GLY A 42 13.98 -6.62 -2.65
CA GLY A 42 13.03 -7.50 -3.29
C GLY A 42 13.13 -8.93 -2.79
N GLY A 43 12.04 -9.68 -2.88
CA GLY A 43 12.00 -11.10 -2.59
C GLY A 43 11.27 -11.87 -3.68
N VAL A 44 11.76 -13.05 -4.02
CA VAL A 44 11.12 -13.97 -4.96
C VAL A 44 10.94 -15.32 -4.29
N ALA A 45 9.76 -15.89 -4.36
CA ALA A 45 9.45 -17.23 -3.88
C ALA A 45 8.85 -18.08 -5.00
N GLY A 46 9.19 -19.38 -5.03
CA GLY A 46 8.70 -20.32 -6.03
C GLY A 46 9.40 -21.68 -5.96
N PRO A 47 9.12 -22.56 -6.93
CA PRO A 47 9.76 -23.85 -7.04
C PRO A 47 11.29 -23.73 -7.17
N LYS A 48 12.01 -24.65 -6.52
CA LYS A 48 13.49 -24.65 -6.47
C LYS A 48 14.13 -24.55 -7.86
N ALA A 49 13.57 -25.19 -8.86
CA ALA A 49 14.10 -25.17 -10.22
C ALA A 49 14.09 -23.75 -10.81
N LEU A 50 12.98 -23.00 -10.66
CA LEU A 50 12.87 -21.63 -11.14
C LEU A 50 13.77 -20.67 -10.35
N ILE A 51 13.80 -20.81 -9.01
CA ILE A 51 14.68 -19.99 -8.16
C ILE A 51 16.16 -20.25 -8.50
N ASN A 52 16.55 -21.48 -8.76
CA ASN A 52 17.93 -21.78 -9.16
C ASN A 52 18.28 -21.17 -10.52
N ARG A 53 17.34 -21.15 -11.48
CA ARG A 53 17.55 -20.43 -12.77
C ARG A 53 17.80 -18.95 -12.53
N ILE A 54 16.95 -18.28 -11.77
CA ILE A 54 17.14 -16.86 -11.43
C ILE A 54 18.49 -16.63 -10.77
N ARG A 55 18.87 -17.48 -9.80
CA ARG A 55 20.13 -17.35 -9.08
C ARG A 55 21.35 -17.56 -9.95
N ASN A 56 21.31 -18.50 -10.89
CA ASN A 56 22.47 -18.89 -11.69
C ASN A 56 22.57 -18.14 -13.02
N GLU A 57 21.42 -17.75 -13.62
CA GLU A 57 21.37 -17.18 -14.96
C GLU A 57 21.14 -15.64 -14.93
N THR A 58 20.55 -15.09 -13.86
CA THR A 58 20.20 -13.67 -13.79
C THR A 58 21.05 -12.91 -12.78
N LEU A 59 21.10 -13.40 -11.54
CA LEU A 59 21.80 -12.72 -10.45
C LEU A 59 23.27 -12.41 -10.72
N PRO A 60 24.08 -13.30 -11.30
CA PRO A 60 25.49 -13.04 -11.58
C PRO A 60 25.72 -11.90 -12.57
N TYR A 61 24.78 -11.71 -13.51
CA TYR A 61 24.92 -10.72 -14.59
C TYR A 61 24.27 -9.37 -14.27
N LEU A 62 23.17 -9.37 -13.51
CA LEU A 62 22.47 -8.13 -13.13
C LEU A 62 22.95 -7.55 -11.80
N GLY A 63 23.65 -8.33 -10.98
CA GLY A 63 24.27 -7.86 -9.74
C GLY A 63 23.30 -7.43 -8.65
N GLY A 64 22.04 -7.83 -8.72
CA GLY A 64 20.99 -7.46 -7.75
C GLY A 64 21.13 -8.21 -6.42
N LYS A 65 22.20 -7.96 -5.68
CA LYS A 65 22.45 -8.60 -4.37
C LYS A 65 21.93 -7.76 -3.21
N LEU A 66 21.40 -8.44 -2.20
CA LEU A 66 21.07 -7.83 -0.92
C LEU A 66 22.30 -7.84 0.00
N SER A 67 22.54 -6.74 0.73
CA SER A 67 23.60 -6.74 1.73
C SER A 67 23.26 -7.63 2.91
N PRO A 68 24.25 -8.19 3.65
CA PRO A 68 23.98 -8.98 4.85
C PRO A 68 23.24 -8.19 5.93
N PHE A 69 23.49 -6.90 6.05
CA PHE A 69 22.83 -6.03 7.01
C PHE A 69 21.33 -5.83 6.65
N ASP A 70 21.02 -5.54 5.37
CA ASP A 70 19.66 -5.42 4.91
C ASP A 70 18.88 -6.75 5.07
N ALA A 71 19.54 -7.88 4.79
CA ALA A 71 18.97 -9.21 5.00
C ALA A 71 18.63 -9.45 6.48
N TRP A 72 19.47 -9.00 7.39
CA TRP A 72 19.21 -9.09 8.83
C TRP A 72 18.04 -8.20 9.25
N LEU A 73 17.94 -6.97 8.76
CA LEU A 73 16.81 -6.07 8.99
C LEU A 73 15.50 -6.68 8.47
N LEU A 74 15.50 -7.27 7.29
CA LEU A 74 14.32 -7.95 6.73
C LEU A 74 13.89 -9.13 7.59
N ILE A 75 14.82 -9.98 8.03
CA ILE A 75 14.51 -11.11 8.92
C ILE A 75 13.90 -10.60 10.22
N ARG A 76 14.43 -9.52 10.77
CA ARG A 76 13.89 -8.87 11.96
C ARG A 76 12.48 -8.34 11.73
N GLY A 77 12.24 -7.63 10.62
CA GLY A 77 10.93 -7.11 10.23
C GLY A 77 9.89 -8.21 10.03
N MET A 78 10.25 -9.30 9.35
CA MET A 78 9.34 -10.43 9.11
C MET A 78 8.85 -11.11 10.39
N ARG A 79 9.59 -11.05 11.50
CA ARG A 79 9.15 -11.63 12.79
C ARG A 79 7.89 -10.96 13.35
N THR A 80 7.67 -9.69 13.02
CA THR A 80 6.47 -8.93 13.46
C THR A 80 5.44 -8.77 12.35
N LEU A 81 5.68 -9.30 11.17
CA LEU A 81 4.81 -9.14 10.01
C LEU A 81 3.34 -9.49 10.29
N PRO A 82 3.00 -10.66 10.90
CA PRO A 82 1.59 -11.01 11.13
C PRO A 82 0.87 -10.05 12.07
N ILE A 83 1.56 -9.54 13.09
CA ILE A 83 0.99 -8.60 14.05
C ILE A 83 0.76 -7.24 13.38
N ARG A 84 1.75 -6.75 12.62
CA ARG A 84 1.64 -5.48 11.90
C ARG A 84 0.55 -5.51 10.83
N MET A 85 0.47 -6.58 10.03
CA MET A 85 -0.56 -6.72 9.01
C MET A 85 -1.97 -6.68 9.59
N LYS A 86 -2.20 -7.36 10.73
CA LYS A 86 -3.50 -7.30 11.43
C LYS A 86 -3.82 -5.90 11.95
N ALA A 87 -2.84 -5.18 12.47
CA ALA A 87 -3.02 -3.81 12.95
C ALA A 87 -3.33 -2.85 11.79
N HIS A 88 -2.57 -2.94 10.69
CA HIS A 88 -2.86 -2.17 9.48
C HIS A 88 -4.26 -2.44 8.93
N GLU A 89 -4.64 -3.71 8.81
CA GLU A 89 -5.97 -4.12 8.34
C GLU A 89 -7.07 -3.53 9.20
N ALA A 90 -7.00 -3.72 10.52
CA ALA A 90 -8.03 -3.27 11.45
C ALA A 90 -8.22 -1.75 11.38
N SER A 91 -7.12 -0.99 11.42
CA SER A 91 -7.19 0.48 11.36
C SER A 91 -7.66 0.99 10.00
N ALA A 92 -7.17 0.40 8.91
CA ALA A 92 -7.55 0.81 7.56
C ALA A 92 -9.01 0.50 7.25
N LEU A 93 -9.51 -0.66 7.65
CA LEU A 93 -10.90 -1.05 7.44
C LEU A 93 -11.86 -0.14 8.22
N GLU A 94 -11.56 0.14 9.47
CA GLU A 94 -12.36 1.05 10.30
C GLU A 94 -12.37 2.48 9.71
N ILE A 95 -11.22 3.01 9.31
CA ILE A 95 -11.14 4.33 8.65
C ILE A 95 -11.91 4.32 7.33
N ALA A 96 -11.81 3.26 6.54
CA ALA A 96 -12.54 3.12 5.27
C ALA A 96 -14.06 3.12 5.48
N HIS A 97 -14.56 2.43 6.50
CA HIS A 97 -15.99 2.47 6.87
C HIS A 97 -16.44 3.87 7.30
N ARG A 98 -15.66 4.54 8.13
CA ARG A 98 -15.97 5.90 8.58
C ARG A 98 -15.97 6.89 7.40
N LEU A 99 -15.01 6.78 6.47
CA LEU A 99 -14.98 7.61 5.26
C LEU A 99 -16.20 7.35 4.38
N GLN A 100 -16.61 6.09 4.20
CA GLN A 100 -17.77 5.72 3.38
C GLN A 100 -19.08 6.32 3.91
N ALA A 101 -19.16 6.59 5.22
CA ALA A 101 -20.34 7.18 5.86
C ALA A 101 -20.43 8.71 5.73
N LEU A 102 -19.38 9.37 5.21
CA LEU A 102 -19.35 10.84 5.09
C LEU A 102 -20.03 11.29 3.79
N ASP A 103 -20.81 12.35 3.89
CA ASP A 103 -21.49 13.00 2.76
C ASP A 103 -20.55 13.63 1.74
N ILE A 104 -19.34 14.00 2.17
CA ILE A 104 -18.29 14.63 1.35
C ILE A 104 -17.44 13.62 0.57
N VAL A 105 -17.60 12.32 0.85
CA VAL A 105 -16.88 11.24 0.16
C VAL A 105 -17.79 10.67 -0.93
N GLU A 106 -17.29 10.62 -2.16
CA GLU A 106 -18.00 10.03 -3.28
C GLU A 106 -17.86 8.51 -3.30
N LYS A 107 -16.65 8.01 -3.08
CA LYS A 107 -16.34 6.59 -3.19
C LYS A 107 -15.16 6.20 -2.33
N VAL A 108 -15.23 5.02 -1.72
CA VAL A 108 -14.08 4.37 -1.06
C VAL A 108 -13.69 3.13 -1.84
N CYS A 109 -12.43 3.06 -2.28
CA CYS A 109 -11.87 1.96 -3.04
C CYS A 109 -11.08 1.04 -2.10
N HIS A 110 -11.80 0.26 -1.29
CA HIS A 110 -11.23 -0.72 -0.37
C HIS A 110 -11.80 -2.12 -0.68
N PRO A 111 -10.94 -3.15 -0.87
CA PRO A 111 -11.41 -4.47 -1.34
C PRO A 111 -12.49 -5.12 -0.48
N ALA A 112 -12.45 -4.94 0.84
CA ALA A 112 -13.44 -5.53 1.74
C ALA A 112 -14.81 -4.83 1.73
N LEU A 113 -14.92 -3.61 1.18
CA LEU A 113 -16.17 -2.84 1.14
C LEU A 113 -17.03 -3.17 -0.09
N ASN A 114 -16.45 -3.83 -1.09
CA ASN A 114 -17.11 -4.11 -2.37
C ASN A 114 -17.25 -5.63 -2.55
N ASN A 115 -18.43 -6.19 -2.30
CA ASN A 115 -18.78 -7.60 -2.57
C ASN A 115 -17.90 -8.65 -1.85
N GLY A 116 -17.18 -8.27 -0.80
CA GLY A 116 -16.27 -9.16 -0.06
C GLY A 116 -14.92 -9.36 -0.75
N LEU A 117 -14.05 -10.11 -0.08
CA LEU A 117 -12.70 -10.39 -0.59
C LEU A 117 -12.75 -11.44 -1.71
N PRO A 118 -11.92 -11.28 -2.77
CA PRO A 118 -11.83 -12.28 -3.82
C PRO A 118 -11.28 -13.60 -3.29
N PRO A 119 -11.57 -14.74 -3.96
CA PRO A 119 -11.07 -16.05 -3.57
C PRO A 119 -9.54 -16.06 -3.41
N GLY A 120 -9.06 -16.65 -2.30
CA GLY A 120 -7.63 -16.74 -1.99
C GLY A 120 -7.03 -15.51 -1.31
N LEU A 121 -7.78 -14.43 -1.14
CA LEU A 121 -7.40 -13.29 -0.30
C LEU A 121 -8.16 -13.38 1.04
N HIS A 122 -7.43 -13.39 2.16
CA HIS A 122 -7.98 -13.65 3.50
C HIS A 122 -7.92 -12.45 4.43
N GLY A 123 -7.57 -11.28 3.91
CA GLY A 123 -7.47 -10.03 4.64
C GLY A 123 -6.99 -8.90 3.76
N THR A 124 -6.89 -7.70 4.34
CA THR A 124 -6.53 -6.48 3.63
C THR A 124 -5.31 -5.80 4.25
N SER A 125 -4.76 -4.83 3.54
CA SER A 125 -3.61 -4.08 4.03
C SER A 125 -3.99 -2.66 4.44
N GLY A 126 -3.01 -1.89 4.92
CA GLY A 126 -3.17 -0.49 5.24
C GLY A 126 -3.31 0.44 4.03
N LEU A 127 -3.19 -0.08 2.80
CA LEU A 127 -3.18 0.72 1.59
C LEU A 127 -4.51 0.65 0.85
N PHE A 128 -5.20 1.78 0.74
CA PHE A 128 -6.42 1.93 -0.05
C PHE A 128 -6.55 3.36 -0.56
N SER A 129 -7.59 3.64 -1.34
CA SER A 129 -7.90 4.99 -1.81
C SER A 129 -9.36 5.34 -1.65
N PHE A 130 -9.65 6.64 -1.67
CA PHE A 130 -11.01 7.16 -1.72
C PHE A 130 -11.05 8.41 -2.58
N ILE A 131 -12.24 8.85 -2.96
CA ILE A 131 -12.48 10.02 -3.81
C ILE A 131 -13.39 10.97 -3.05
N PHE A 132 -12.99 12.22 -2.93
CA PHE A 132 -13.85 13.28 -2.42
C PHE A 132 -14.85 13.75 -3.47
N LYS A 133 -15.98 14.29 -3.03
CA LYS A 133 -16.80 15.16 -3.86
C LYS A 133 -16.11 16.52 -4.05
N ASP A 134 -16.53 17.27 -5.05
CA ASP A 134 -15.99 18.62 -5.36
C ASP A 134 -16.48 19.68 -4.34
N VAL A 135 -16.24 19.40 -3.07
CA VAL A 135 -16.50 20.25 -1.91
C VAL A 135 -15.31 20.27 -0.95
N ILE A 136 -14.19 19.71 -1.40
CA ILE A 136 -12.93 19.64 -0.63
C ILE A 136 -11.77 20.16 -1.47
N HIS A 137 -11.05 21.11 -0.93
CA HIS A 137 -9.79 21.57 -1.52
C HIS A 137 -8.65 20.62 -1.11
N ILE A 138 -8.20 19.78 -2.05
CA ILE A 138 -7.24 18.68 -1.78
C ILE A 138 -5.92 19.17 -1.18
N GLN A 139 -5.36 20.27 -1.68
CA GLN A 139 -4.11 20.81 -1.13
C GLN A 139 -4.28 21.23 0.33
N THR A 140 -5.35 21.98 0.63
CA THR A 140 -5.65 22.38 2.01
C THR A 140 -5.85 21.17 2.93
N PHE A 141 -6.53 20.13 2.43
CA PHE A 141 -6.66 18.86 3.18
C PHE A 141 -5.28 18.28 3.51
N CYS A 142 -4.41 18.13 2.51
CA CYS A 142 -3.07 17.56 2.73
C CYS A 142 -2.20 18.42 3.65
N ASP A 143 -2.27 19.74 3.54
CA ASP A 143 -1.48 20.68 4.35
C ASP A 143 -1.88 20.68 5.84
N HIS A 144 -3.13 20.30 6.15
CA HIS A 144 -3.61 20.22 7.53
C HIS A 144 -3.39 18.86 8.21
N LEU A 145 -3.01 17.83 7.46
CA LEU A 145 -2.66 16.54 8.02
C LEU A 145 -1.37 16.63 8.86
N LYS A 146 -1.40 16.06 10.06
CA LYS A 146 -0.27 16.06 10.99
C LYS A 146 0.40 14.69 11.11
N LEU A 147 -0.38 13.64 11.13
CA LEU A 147 0.09 12.25 11.24
C LEU A 147 0.33 11.64 9.86
N PHE A 148 -0.61 11.80 8.94
CA PHE A 148 -0.37 11.41 7.55
C PHE A 148 0.61 12.38 6.88
N LYS A 149 1.73 11.86 6.41
CA LYS A 149 2.75 12.63 5.69
C LYS A 149 2.65 12.41 4.18
N LEU A 150 2.95 13.45 3.39
CA LEU A 150 3.08 13.29 1.94
C LEU A 150 4.20 12.31 1.62
N GLY A 151 3.88 11.23 0.92
CA GLY A 151 4.87 10.22 0.58
C GLY A 151 4.31 9.11 -0.30
N VAL A 152 5.05 8.76 -1.35
CA VAL A 152 4.64 7.77 -2.36
C VAL A 152 4.80 6.33 -1.90
N SER A 153 5.54 6.06 -0.83
CA SER A 153 5.73 4.70 -0.30
C SER A 153 4.50 4.21 0.49
N TRP A 154 4.61 3.04 1.08
CA TRP A 154 3.62 2.39 1.94
C TRP A 154 4.22 1.15 2.59
N GLY A 155 3.54 0.58 3.59
CA GLY A 155 3.94 -0.68 4.23
C GLY A 155 4.93 -0.51 5.39
N GLY A 156 5.30 0.72 5.73
CA GLY A 156 6.04 1.07 6.94
C GLY A 156 5.10 1.25 8.15
N HIS A 157 5.68 1.70 9.26
CA HIS A 157 4.94 2.00 10.49
C HIS A 157 4.21 3.35 10.43
N GLU A 158 4.70 4.27 9.59
CA GLU A 158 4.18 5.62 9.41
C GLU A 158 2.99 5.67 8.45
N SER A 159 2.04 6.57 8.72
CA SER A 159 0.92 6.86 7.83
C SER A 159 1.32 7.83 6.73
N LEU A 160 0.93 7.51 5.49
CA LEU A 160 1.27 8.29 4.31
C LEU A 160 0.04 8.62 3.47
N VAL A 161 0.09 9.77 2.80
CA VAL A 161 -0.94 10.26 1.88
C VAL A 161 -0.35 10.61 0.52
N VAL A 162 -1.07 10.27 -0.55
CA VAL A 162 -0.78 10.74 -1.91
C VAL A 162 -2.07 11.24 -2.53
N PRO A 163 -2.18 12.56 -2.80
CA PRO A 163 -3.32 13.10 -3.52
C PRO A 163 -3.25 12.82 -5.02
N GLY A 164 -4.40 12.63 -5.65
CA GLY A 164 -4.52 12.29 -7.07
C GLY A 164 -4.06 13.40 -7.99
N ASP A 165 -4.22 14.67 -7.60
CA ASP A 165 -3.78 15.82 -8.37
C ASP A 165 -2.25 15.85 -8.58
N VAL A 166 -1.47 15.42 -7.60
CA VAL A 166 0.00 15.28 -7.76
C VAL A 166 0.34 14.25 -8.84
N VAL A 167 -0.43 13.15 -8.92
CA VAL A 167 -0.24 12.13 -9.95
C VAL A 167 -0.72 12.64 -11.31
N ALA A 168 -1.86 13.35 -11.34
CA ALA A 168 -2.45 13.92 -12.55
C ALA A 168 -1.56 15.02 -13.17
N ASN A 169 -0.84 15.78 -12.36
CA ASN A 169 0.02 16.86 -12.81
C ASN A 169 1.44 16.41 -13.19
N GLN A 170 1.77 15.13 -13.13
CA GLN A 170 3.05 14.63 -13.65
C GLN A 170 3.10 14.72 -15.17
N LYS A 171 3.96 15.62 -15.68
CA LYS A 171 4.04 16.01 -17.11
C LYS A 171 4.75 15.00 -18.05
N ALA A 172 5.00 13.79 -17.64
CA ALA A 172 5.61 12.77 -18.53
C ALA A 172 4.53 12.13 -19.40
N PRO A 173 4.56 12.27 -20.76
CA PRO A 173 3.57 11.62 -21.63
C PRO A 173 3.91 10.15 -21.90
N PRO A 174 2.89 9.25 -21.99
CA PRO A 174 1.53 9.49 -21.50
C PRO A 174 1.53 9.59 -19.97
N SER A 175 0.82 10.55 -19.41
CA SER A 175 0.75 10.65 -17.95
C SER A 175 0.13 9.36 -17.39
N PHE A 176 0.63 8.90 -16.25
CA PHE A 176 0.06 7.72 -15.56
C PHE A 176 -1.43 7.95 -15.24
N ALA A 177 -1.79 9.21 -14.94
CA ALA A 177 -3.16 9.60 -14.68
C ALA A 177 -4.08 9.40 -15.90
N ASP A 178 -3.63 9.81 -17.09
CA ASP A 178 -4.40 9.64 -18.33
C ASP A 178 -4.55 8.14 -18.67
N ALA A 179 -3.48 7.37 -18.52
CA ALA A 179 -3.49 5.95 -18.83
C ALA A 179 -4.37 5.10 -17.90
N PHE A 180 -4.53 5.51 -16.65
CA PHE A 180 -5.27 4.77 -15.62
C PHE A 180 -6.50 5.50 -15.08
N GLY A 181 -6.85 6.67 -15.61
CA GLY A 181 -8.02 7.44 -15.21
C GLY A 181 -7.98 7.86 -13.74
N VAL A 182 -6.84 8.36 -13.26
CA VAL A 182 -6.71 8.81 -11.87
C VAL A 182 -7.52 10.09 -11.67
N ASP A 183 -8.51 10.04 -10.79
CA ASP A 183 -9.31 11.19 -10.43
C ASP A 183 -8.48 12.20 -9.61
N PRO A 184 -8.44 13.50 -9.96
CA PRO A 184 -7.75 14.53 -9.19
C PRO A 184 -8.24 14.65 -7.74
N LEU A 185 -9.52 14.36 -7.48
CA LEU A 185 -10.10 14.35 -6.13
C LEU A 185 -9.84 13.06 -5.35
N SER A 186 -9.12 12.12 -5.95
CA SER A 186 -8.73 10.89 -5.25
C SER A 186 -7.61 11.14 -4.25
N VAL A 187 -7.65 10.38 -3.16
CA VAL A 187 -6.60 10.34 -2.13
C VAL A 187 -6.25 8.90 -1.85
N ARG A 188 -4.97 8.57 -1.96
CA ARG A 188 -4.46 7.27 -1.55
C ARG A 188 -3.88 7.38 -0.14
N LEU A 189 -4.35 6.54 0.77
CA LEU A 189 -3.82 6.42 2.12
C LEU A 189 -3.02 5.14 2.29
N HIS A 190 -1.91 5.25 3.00
CA HIS A 190 -1.33 4.14 3.74
C HIS A 190 -1.56 4.41 5.22
N VAL A 191 -2.35 3.57 5.86
CA VAL A 191 -2.65 3.64 7.29
C VAL A 191 -1.57 2.91 8.06
N GLY A 192 -0.82 3.64 8.86
CA GLY A 192 0.30 3.15 9.67
C GLY A 192 -0.14 2.53 10.99
N LEU A 193 0.72 2.64 12.00
CA LEU A 193 0.55 2.00 13.31
C LEU A 193 0.35 3.01 14.46
N GLU A 194 0.02 4.26 14.15
CA GLU A 194 -0.15 5.35 15.12
C GLU A 194 -1.45 5.22 15.93
N GLY A 195 -2.35 4.32 15.52
CA GLY A 195 -3.62 4.06 16.19
C GLY A 195 -4.82 4.69 15.47
N THR A 196 -5.89 3.92 15.36
CA THR A 196 -7.09 4.26 14.55
C THR A 196 -7.70 5.60 14.92
N GLU A 197 -7.90 5.86 16.23
CA GLU A 197 -8.56 7.08 16.68
C GLU A 197 -7.71 8.33 16.47
N ALA A 198 -6.40 8.23 16.67
CA ALA A 198 -5.49 9.33 16.40
C ALA A 198 -5.49 9.70 14.91
N LEU A 199 -5.39 8.70 14.04
CA LEU A 199 -5.42 8.87 12.59
C LEU A 199 -6.77 9.40 12.10
N TRP A 200 -7.87 8.90 12.68
CA TRP A 200 -9.20 9.41 12.33
C TRP A 200 -9.38 10.87 12.73
N SER A 201 -8.93 11.25 13.92
CA SER A 201 -8.98 12.65 14.38
C SER A 201 -8.17 13.58 13.48
N ASP A 202 -7.01 13.13 12.98
CA ASP A 202 -6.19 13.87 12.03
C ASP A 202 -6.92 14.09 10.71
N LEU A 203 -7.54 13.04 10.15
CA LEU A 203 -8.36 13.12 8.94
C LEU A 203 -9.55 14.05 9.12
N GLN A 204 -10.28 13.96 10.23
CA GLN A 204 -11.44 14.82 10.51
C GLN A 204 -11.05 16.31 10.58
N ALA A 205 -9.96 16.62 11.28
CA ALA A 205 -9.48 18.00 11.38
C ALA A 205 -9.07 18.56 10.01
N ALA A 206 -8.38 17.76 9.20
CA ALA A 206 -7.96 18.16 7.86
C ALA A 206 -9.17 18.33 6.90
N MET A 207 -10.15 17.44 6.95
CA MET A 207 -11.39 17.55 6.16
C MET A 207 -12.18 18.79 6.54
N ALA A 208 -12.30 19.11 7.84
CA ALA A 208 -13.00 20.30 8.31
C ALA A 208 -12.34 21.59 7.82
N ALA A 209 -11.00 21.64 7.80
CA ALA A 209 -10.25 22.80 7.32
C ALA A 209 -10.30 22.99 5.78
N ALA A 210 -10.53 21.90 5.05
CA ALA A 210 -10.48 21.87 3.59
C ALA A 210 -11.85 22.02 2.90
N ARG A 211 -12.93 22.12 3.67
CA ARG A 211 -14.28 22.26 3.14
C ARG A 211 -14.41 23.59 2.40
N THR A 212 -14.92 23.55 1.18
CA THR A 212 -15.29 24.74 0.40
C THR A 212 -16.76 25.06 0.67
N ASP A 213 -17.08 26.33 0.90
CA ASP A 213 -18.45 26.83 1.09
C ASP A 213 -19.29 26.69 -0.19
#